data_534798c7d86bf91e6ba22ae5a4c2fdf0
#
_entry.id   534798c7d86bf91e6ba22ae5a4c2fdf0
#
_cell.length_a   1.000
_cell.length_b   1.000
_cell.length_c   1.000
_cell.angle_alpha   90.00
_cell.angle_beta   90.00
_cell.angle_gamma   90.00
#
_symmetry.space_group_name_H-M   'P 1'
#
loop_
_entity.id
_entity.type
_entity.pdbx_description
1 polymer ?
#
loop_
_entity_poly.entity_id
_entity_poly.type
_entity_poly.pdbx_seq_one_letter_code
_entity_poly.pdbx_strand_id
1 'polypeptide(L)'
;MTLPEIKRALAKSLALPTLRIWPLVLLTLLHIGCHNPTDTTETTEAQHTQSSDTVLRCGLLIDGFADEPLLDQTITLRDGRILTVEAFRQNLQSDQSPPMTDLSGFTCLPGLINTHVHFDGNPEDSVDYSIYARRTADETLQLVLDNASTTLRTGFTTVRHVGAWFPDAVYQARSLIEQSKALGPRIQTAGPYLTIPGGGGDLTFPEIPPDQIPTESQQGIASTPSEFAERAEAAILAGADFLKVIASGAVFSIGTDPGAPEMTRADIEAVVAVAKAYGKKVTAHVHSDQSGRDAILAGVDSLEHASLLEDSTIDLALKRGVAFSMDVYNGTYTDTIG
;
A
#
# COMPACT_ATOMS: atom_id res chain seq x y z
N MET A 1 -11.08 -15.64 25.33
CA MET A 1 -11.88 -16.39 24.31
C MET A 1 -10.94 -17.24 23.49
N THR A 2 -11.22 -18.53 23.34
CA THR A 2 -10.37 -19.46 22.59
C THR A 2 -10.77 -19.48 21.11
N LEU A 3 -9.82 -19.82 20.22
CA LEU A 3 -10.04 -19.89 18.75
C LEU A 3 -11.31 -20.68 18.32
N PRO A 4 -11.74 -21.76 19.02
CA PRO A 4 -13.00 -22.44 18.75
C PRO A 4 -14.26 -21.64 19.07
N GLU A 5 -14.21 -20.72 20.02
CA GLU A 5 -15.35 -19.89 20.40
C GLU A 5 -15.60 -18.79 19.37
N ILE A 6 -14.54 -18.23 18.78
CA ILE A 6 -14.61 -17.26 17.68
C ILE A 6 -15.23 -17.89 16.44
N LYS A 7 -14.81 -19.12 16.07
CA LYS A 7 -15.38 -19.84 14.93
C LYS A 7 -16.87 -20.21 15.09
N ARG A 8 -17.33 -20.45 16.35
CA ARG A 8 -18.75 -20.72 16.62
C ARG A 8 -19.63 -19.46 16.58
N ALA A 9 -19.10 -18.30 16.90
CA ALA A 9 -19.82 -17.01 16.77
C ALA A 9 -20.04 -16.64 15.30
N LEU A 10 -19.02 -16.83 14.44
CA LEU A 10 -19.09 -16.55 13.00
C LEU A 10 -20.05 -17.48 12.24
N ALA A 11 -20.19 -18.75 12.68
CA ALA A 11 -21.12 -19.70 12.02
C ALA A 11 -22.61 -19.40 12.31
N LYS A 12 -22.95 -18.59 13.29
CA LYS A 12 -24.35 -18.22 13.63
C LYS A 12 -24.84 -16.97 12.90
N SER A 13 -23.95 -16.16 12.28
CA SER A 13 -24.31 -14.92 11.59
C SER A 13 -24.61 -15.08 10.09
N LEU A 14 -24.42 -16.27 9.50
CA LEU A 14 -24.56 -16.53 8.06
C LEU A 14 -25.82 -17.33 7.69
N ALA A 15 -26.90 -17.25 8.47
CA ALA A 15 -28.19 -17.82 8.08
C ALA A 15 -29.02 -16.79 7.29
N LEU A 16 -28.81 -16.74 5.98
CA LEU A 16 -29.69 -16.04 5.05
C LEU A 16 -31.01 -16.81 4.86
N PRO A 17 -32.19 -16.15 4.81
CA PRO A 17 -33.45 -16.82 4.54
C PRO A 17 -33.53 -17.26 3.08
N THR A 18 -33.88 -18.52 2.86
CA THR A 18 -34.11 -19.11 1.55
C THR A 18 -35.35 -18.50 0.88
N LEU A 19 -35.13 -17.73 -0.18
CA LEU A 19 -36.20 -17.27 -1.06
C LEU A 19 -36.68 -18.43 -1.95
N ARG A 20 -37.91 -18.91 -1.73
CA ARG A 20 -38.58 -19.88 -2.59
C ARG A 20 -39.04 -19.17 -3.88
N ILE A 21 -38.46 -19.54 -5.02
CA ILE A 21 -38.94 -19.15 -6.34
C ILE A 21 -39.85 -20.28 -6.85
N TRP A 22 -41.11 -19.96 -7.11
CA TRP A 22 -42.06 -20.78 -7.80
C TRP A 22 -41.80 -20.74 -9.32
N PRO A 23 -41.97 -21.86 -10.05
CA PRO A 23 -41.84 -21.84 -11.50
C PRO A 23 -43.15 -21.39 -12.15
N LEU A 24 -43.08 -20.32 -12.94
CA LEU A 24 -44.15 -19.95 -13.89
C LEU A 24 -43.91 -20.72 -15.20
N VAL A 25 -44.80 -21.67 -15.48
CA VAL A 25 -44.91 -22.34 -16.79
C VAL A 25 -45.65 -21.39 -17.73
N LEU A 26 -45.01 -20.98 -18.83
CA LEU A 26 -45.70 -20.32 -19.94
C LEU A 26 -45.50 -21.15 -21.22
N LEU A 27 -46.57 -21.73 -21.67
CA LEU A 27 -46.70 -22.45 -22.93
C LEU A 27 -46.92 -21.44 -24.06
N THR A 28 -46.08 -21.41 -25.10
CA THR A 28 -46.48 -20.80 -26.39
C THR A 28 -45.99 -21.61 -27.58
N LEU A 29 -46.92 -21.73 -28.48
CA LEU A 29 -47.07 -22.61 -29.61
C LEU A 29 -45.99 -22.47 -30.71
N LEU A 30 -45.78 -23.60 -31.37
CA LEU A 30 -45.01 -23.83 -32.58
C LEU A 30 -45.42 -22.94 -33.77
N HIS A 31 -44.43 -22.42 -34.49
CA HIS A 31 -44.49 -22.20 -35.93
C HIS A 31 -43.31 -22.91 -36.58
N ILE A 32 -43.61 -23.86 -37.42
CA ILE A 32 -42.68 -24.61 -38.25
C ILE A 32 -42.42 -23.78 -39.52
N GLY A 33 -41.20 -23.34 -39.70
CA GLY A 33 -40.71 -22.76 -40.96
C GLY A 33 -39.43 -23.51 -41.37
N CYS A 34 -39.51 -24.29 -42.43
CA CYS A 34 -38.35 -24.92 -43.01
C CYS A 34 -37.46 -23.89 -43.67
N HIS A 35 -36.21 -23.79 -43.23
CA HIS A 35 -35.13 -23.18 -44.03
C HIS A 35 -33.86 -24.06 -43.86
N ASN A 36 -33.24 -24.37 -44.98
CA ASN A 36 -32.01 -25.15 -45.11
C ASN A 36 -30.84 -24.47 -44.35
N PRO A 37 -30.02 -25.27 -43.67
CA PRO A 37 -28.78 -24.76 -43.09
C PRO A 37 -27.69 -24.75 -44.15
N THR A 38 -27.27 -23.56 -44.58
CA THR A 38 -25.93 -23.37 -45.14
C THR A 38 -24.99 -23.24 -43.96
N ASP A 39 -24.15 -24.24 -43.85
CA ASP A 39 -23.08 -24.40 -42.88
C ASP A 39 -22.03 -23.27 -43.10
N THR A 40 -22.01 -22.25 -42.24
CA THR A 40 -20.89 -21.36 -42.05
C THR A 40 -20.42 -21.50 -40.60
N THR A 41 -19.51 -22.45 -40.41
CA THR A 41 -18.66 -22.50 -39.22
C THR A 41 -17.85 -21.22 -39.15
N GLU A 42 -18.37 -20.20 -38.49
CA GLU A 42 -17.55 -19.13 -37.93
C GLU A 42 -16.72 -19.72 -36.77
N THR A 43 -15.53 -20.18 -37.13
CA THR A 43 -14.44 -20.36 -36.15
C THR A 43 -14.12 -18.99 -35.59
N THR A 44 -14.62 -18.71 -34.38
CA THR A 44 -14.14 -17.60 -33.57
C THR A 44 -12.68 -17.94 -33.22
N GLU A 45 -11.76 -17.53 -34.07
CA GLU A 45 -10.35 -17.46 -33.73
C GLU A 45 -10.26 -16.51 -32.53
N ALA A 46 -10.02 -17.08 -31.34
CA ALA A 46 -9.52 -16.33 -30.23
C ALA A 46 -8.25 -15.62 -30.72
N GLN A 47 -8.35 -14.32 -30.93
CA GLN A 47 -7.18 -13.49 -31.17
C GLN A 47 -6.29 -13.63 -29.93
N HIS A 48 -5.35 -14.57 -30.00
CA HIS A 48 -4.15 -14.54 -29.17
C HIS A 48 -3.47 -13.21 -29.50
N THR A 49 -3.69 -12.19 -28.68
CA THR A 49 -2.80 -11.05 -28.64
C THR A 49 -1.41 -11.61 -28.34
N GLN A 50 -0.57 -11.74 -29.37
CA GLN A 50 0.83 -12.06 -29.20
C GLN A 50 1.39 -11.01 -28.25
N SER A 51 1.77 -11.42 -27.03
CA SER A 51 2.47 -10.54 -26.12
C SER A 51 3.79 -10.17 -26.81
N SER A 52 3.93 -8.91 -27.17
CA SER A 52 5.16 -8.44 -27.83
C SER A 52 6.22 -8.25 -26.76
N ASP A 53 7.38 -8.87 -26.97
CA ASP A 53 8.54 -8.62 -26.12
C ASP A 53 8.95 -7.15 -26.20
N THR A 54 9.24 -6.55 -25.06
CA THR A 54 9.92 -5.26 -24.96
C THR A 54 11.38 -5.52 -24.68
N VAL A 55 12.26 -5.01 -25.54
CA VAL A 55 13.69 -5.20 -25.44
C VAL A 55 14.38 -3.88 -25.15
N LEU A 56 15.20 -3.85 -24.09
CA LEU A 56 16.00 -2.69 -23.70
C LEU A 56 17.49 -3.06 -23.84
N ARG A 57 18.31 -2.16 -24.40
CA ARG A 57 19.76 -2.25 -24.33
C ARG A 57 20.29 -1.22 -23.35
N CYS A 58 20.99 -1.64 -22.30
CA CYS A 58 21.56 -0.79 -21.26
C CYS A 58 23.09 -0.77 -21.37
N GLY A 59 23.69 0.44 -21.37
CA GLY A 59 25.15 0.57 -21.40
C GLY A 59 25.81 0.06 -20.13
N LEU A 60 25.18 0.32 -19.00
CA LEU A 60 25.55 -0.21 -17.68
C LEU A 60 24.31 -0.75 -16.98
N LEU A 61 24.37 -1.92 -16.40
CA LEU A 61 23.28 -2.50 -15.61
C LEU A 61 23.74 -2.77 -14.18
N ILE A 62 23.04 -2.19 -13.21
CA ILE A 62 23.13 -2.52 -11.78
C ILE A 62 21.94 -3.41 -11.47
N ASP A 63 22.12 -4.73 -11.42
CA ASP A 63 21.01 -5.68 -11.28
C ASP A 63 20.65 -6.02 -9.82
N GLY A 64 21.47 -5.58 -8.88
CA GLY A 64 21.31 -5.86 -7.45
C GLY A 64 21.78 -7.25 -7.01
N PHE A 65 22.39 -8.05 -7.91
CA PHE A 65 22.90 -9.39 -7.61
C PHE A 65 24.41 -9.51 -7.84
N ALA A 66 24.92 -8.92 -8.92
CA ALA A 66 26.34 -8.93 -9.23
C ALA A 66 27.10 -7.95 -8.33
N ASP A 67 28.35 -8.33 -7.93
CA ASP A 67 29.22 -7.46 -7.14
C ASP A 67 29.66 -6.20 -7.93
N GLU A 68 29.76 -6.33 -9.26
CA GLU A 68 30.15 -5.24 -10.16
C GLU A 68 29.05 -5.00 -11.20
N PRO A 69 28.85 -3.74 -11.66
CA PRO A 69 27.90 -3.44 -12.72
C PRO A 69 28.22 -4.20 -14.03
N LEU A 70 27.18 -4.70 -14.69
CA LEU A 70 27.30 -5.42 -15.96
C LEU A 70 27.31 -4.44 -17.13
N LEU A 71 28.29 -4.59 -18.05
CA LEU A 71 28.44 -3.73 -19.22
C LEU A 71 27.60 -4.25 -20.38
N ASP A 72 26.98 -3.32 -21.14
CA ASP A 72 26.30 -3.54 -22.42
C ASP A 72 25.36 -4.75 -22.40
N GLN A 73 24.26 -4.65 -21.63
CA GLN A 73 23.29 -5.72 -21.45
C GLN A 73 22.00 -5.47 -22.25
N THR A 74 21.42 -6.57 -22.74
CA THR A 74 20.05 -6.62 -23.27
C THR A 74 19.12 -7.19 -22.22
N ILE A 75 18.04 -6.48 -21.93
CA ILE A 75 16.97 -6.92 -21.02
C ILE A 75 15.71 -7.15 -21.85
N THR A 76 15.21 -8.38 -21.84
CA THR A 76 13.94 -8.72 -22.49
C THR A 76 12.83 -8.79 -21.45
N LEU A 77 11.74 -8.08 -21.71
CA LEU A 77 10.55 -8.04 -20.88
C LEU A 77 9.38 -8.68 -21.62
N ARG A 78 8.59 -9.48 -20.92
CA ARG A 78 7.33 -10.06 -21.41
C ARG A 78 6.30 -10.07 -20.29
N ASP A 79 5.10 -9.60 -20.55
CA ASP A 79 3.98 -9.58 -19.60
C ASP A 79 4.36 -8.92 -18.25
N GLY A 80 5.12 -7.82 -18.30
CA GLY A 80 5.55 -7.06 -17.12
C GLY A 80 6.63 -7.75 -16.27
N ARG A 81 7.29 -8.79 -16.81
CA ARG A 81 8.38 -9.53 -16.12
C ARG A 81 9.65 -9.49 -16.94
N ILE A 82 10.79 -9.50 -16.24
CA ILE A 82 12.10 -9.72 -16.89
C ILE A 82 12.18 -11.19 -17.28
N LEU A 83 12.33 -11.43 -18.58
CA LEU A 83 12.48 -12.78 -19.15
C LEU A 83 13.94 -13.19 -19.19
N THR A 84 14.80 -12.33 -19.76
CA THR A 84 16.26 -12.55 -19.83
C THR A 84 17.05 -11.28 -19.57
N VAL A 85 18.27 -11.44 -19.09
CA VAL A 85 19.34 -10.43 -19.05
C VAL A 85 20.57 -11.06 -19.67
N GLU A 86 21.05 -10.52 -20.78
CA GLU A 86 22.14 -11.11 -21.57
C GLU A 86 23.09 -10.03 -22.10
N ALA A 87 24.35 -10.38 -22.30
CA ALA A 87 25.28 -9.47 -22.96
C ALA A 87 24.78 -9.11 -24.36
N PHE A 88 24.78 -7.81 -24.70
CA PHE A 88 24.36 -7.36 -26.04
C PHE A 88 25.26 -7.96 -27.15
N ARG A 89 24.62 -8.44 -28.20
CA ARG A 89 25.29 -9.01 -29.38
C ARG A 89 24.70 -8.42 -30.65
N GLN A 90 25.42 -7.53 -31.29
CA GLN A 90 24.96 -6.86 -32.50
C GLN A 90 24.66 -7.82 -33.66
N ASN A 91 25.39 -8.92 -33.78
CA ASN A 91 25.23 -9.90 -34.84
C ASN A 91 23.98 -10.81 -34.69
N LEU A 92 23.28 -10.73 -33.57
CA LEU A 92 22.02 -11.47 -33.35
C LEU A 92 20.77 -10.64 -33.65
N GLN A 93 20.92 -9.35 -33.99
CA GLN A 93 19.82 -8.50 -34.40
C GLN A 93 19.44 -8.81 -35.85
N SER A 94 18.15 -9.01 -36.12
CA SER A 94 17.57 -9.27 -37.43
C SER A 94 16.35 -8.38 -37.63
N ASP A 95 15.89 -8.28 -38.90
CA ASP A 95 14.65 -7.54 -39.22
C ASP A 95 13.38 -8.14 -38.56
N GLN A 96 13.47 -9.36 -38.02
CA GLN A 96 12.41 -10.05 -37.30
C GLN A 96 12.55 -9.91 -35.80
N SER A 97 13.62 -9.27 -35.26
CA SER A 97 13.80 -9.04 -33.84
C SER A 97 12.77 -8.03 -33.33
N PRO A 98 12.26 -8.17 -32.09
CA PRO A 98 11.41 -7.15 -31.48
C PRO A 98 12.09 -5.78 -31.49
N PRO A 99 11.34 -4.67 -31.64
CA PRO A 99 11.93 -3.35 -31.56
C PRO A 99 12.64 -3.14 -30.23
N MET A 100 13.89 -2.66 -30.30
CA MET A 100 14.74 -2.46 -29.12
C MET A 100 14.83 -0.97 -28.79
N THR A 101 14.60 -0.62 -27.50
CA THR A 101 14.91 0.70 -26.97
C THR A 101 16.39 0.76 -26.62
N ASP A 102 17.14 1.62 -27.30
CA ASP A 102 18.57 1.80 -27.05
C ASP A 102 18.81 2.79 -25.91
N LEU A 103 19.25 2.25 -24.76
CA LEU A 103 19.68 2.96 -23.57
C LEU A 103 21.17 2.74 -23.31
N SER A 104 21.98 2.52 -24.35
CA SER A 104 23.41 2.27 -24.23
C SER A 104 24.21 3.44 -23.65
N GLY A 105 23.66 4.65 -23.68
CA GLY A 105 24.21 5.84 -23.00
C GLY A 105 23.77 5.99 -21.53
N PHE A 106 23.01 5.05 -20.99
CA PHE A 106 22.43 5.15 -19.64
C PHE A 106 22.84 3.97 -18.75
N THR A 107 22.74 4.22 -17.42
CA THR A 107 22.78 3.18 -16.41
C THR A 107 21.36 2.74 -16.10
N CYS A 108 21.07 1.45 -16.26
CA CYS A 108 19.80 0.84 -15.86
C CYS A 108 19.94 0.20 -14.47
N LEU A 109 18.88 0.30 -13.69
CA LEU A 109 18.76 -0.35 -12.39
C LEU A 109 17.30 -0.74 -12.15
N PRO A 110 17.01 -1.69 -11.24
CA PRO A 110 15.65 -1.97 -10.81
C PRO A 110 14.99 -0.71 -10.28
N GLY A 111 13.68 -0.59 -10.50
CA GLY A 111 12.94 0.54 -9.95
C GLY A 111 13.11 0.63 -8.43
N LEU A 112 13.30 1.84 -7.93
CA LEU A 112 13.50 2.09 -6.51
C LEU A 112 12.25 1.75 -5.70
N ILE A 113 12.44 1.42 -4.43
CA ILE A 113 11.36 1.13 -3.47
C ILE A 113 11.42 2.20 -2.37
N ASN A 114 10.32 2.95 -2.17
CA ASN A 114 10.19 3.82 -1.02
C ASN A 114 9.32 3.13 0.04
N THR A 115 9.91 2.89 1.22
CA THR A 115 9.26 2.14 2.30
C THR A 115 8.39 3.00 3.22
N HIS A 116 8.37 4.34 3.00
CA HIS A 116 7.60 5.26 3.83
C HIS A 116 7.11 6.46 3.02
N VAL A 117 5.83 6.46 2.64
CA VAL A 117 5.20 7.59 1.95
C VAL A 117 3.82 7.88 2.52
N HIS A 118 3.38 9.15 2.36
CA HIS A 118 2.03 9.64 2.58
C HIS A 118 1.61 10.46 1.36
N PHE A 119 0.63 10.02 0.61
CA PHE A 119 0.20 10.68 -0.64
C PHE A 119 -1.03 11.58 -0.45
N ASP A 120 -1.72 11.45 0.67
CA ASP A 120 -2.94 12.20 1.01
C ASP A 120 -2.66 13.59 1.60
N GLY A 121 -1.39 14.01 1.63
CA GLY A 121 -0.94 15.34 2.03
C GLY A 121 0.33 15.78 1.34
N ASN A 122 0.64 17.06 1.44
CA ASN A 122 1.91 17.66 1.04
C ASN A 122 2.64 18.23 2.27
N PRO A 123 3.97 18.37 2.24
CA PRO A 123 4.71 19.00 3.34
C PRO A 123 4.21 20.39 3.68
N GLU A 124 3.79 21.17 2.68
CA GLU A 124 3.26 22.52 2.82
C GLU A 124 1.94 22.58 3.59
N ASP A 125 1.19 21.48 3.66
CA ASP A 125 -0.06 21.39 4.42
C ASP A 125 0.17 21.52 5.93
N SER A 126 1.40 21.29 6.42
CA SER A 126 1.79 21.48 7.82
C SER A 126 1.74 22.93 8.31
N VAL A 127 1.64 23.90 7.39
CA VAL A 127 1.46 25.32 7.72
C VAL A 127 0.02 25.60 8.17
N ASP A 128 -0.97 24.87 7.62
CA ASP A 128 -2.39 25.00 7.97
C ASP A 128 -3.10 23.65 7.80
N TYR A 129 -3.19 22.88 8.87
CA TYR A 129 -3.86 21.57 8.86
C TYR A 129 -5.36 21.62 8.58
N SER A 130 -6.00 22.80 8.69
CA SER A 130 -7.43 22.93 8.36
C SER A 130 -7.73 22.64 6.89
N ILE A 131 -6.71 22.57 6.03
CA ILE A 131 -6.86 22.17 4.63
C ILE A 131 -7.41 20.74 4.51
N TYR A 132 -7.05 19.84 5.41
CA TYR A 132 -7.56 18.46 5.41
C TYR A 132 -9.06 18.39 5.66
N ALA A 133 -9.63 19.31 6.46
CA ALA A 133 -11.06 19.40 6.68
C ALA A 133 -11.82 20.06 5.52
N ARG A 134 -11.12 20.79 4.65
CA ARG A 134 -11.73 21.54 3.53
C ARG A 134 -11.64 20.81 2.18
N ARG A 135 -10.68 19.88 2.02
CA ARG A 135 -10.55 19.09 0.78
C ARG A 135 -11.75 18.18 0.61
N THR A 136 -12.31 18.18 -0.58
CA THR A 136 -13.30 17.19 -0.98
C THR A 136 -12.63 15.84 -1.24
N ALA A 137 -13.41 14.76 -1.28
CA ALA A 137 -12.90 13.42 -1.61
C ALA A 137 -12.23 13.38 -2.99
N ASP A 138 -12.78 14.09 -3.98
CA ASP A 138 -12.20 14.16 -5.34
C ASP A 138 -10.87 14.92 -5.34
N GLU A 139 -10.75 16.03 -4.60
CA GLU A 139 -9.49 16.77 -4.47
C GLU A 139 -8.43 15.95 -3.75
N THR A 140 -8.80 15.19 -2.71
CA THR A 140 -7.88 14.29 -2.02
C THR A 140 -7.43 13.16 -2.94
N LEU A 141 -8.33 12.54 -3.71
CA LEU A 141 -7.98 11.53 -4.69
C LEU A 141 -7.02 12.08 -5.75
N GLN A 142 -7.29 13.28 -6.28
CA GLN A 142 -6.42 13.90 -7.28
C GLN A 142 -5.02 14.15 -6.69
N LEU A 143 -4.93 14.65 -5.46
CA LEU A 143 -3.65 14.85 -4.76
C LEU A 143 -2.86 13.53 -4.64
N VAL A 144 -3.53 12.44 -4.21
CA VAL A 144 -2.90 11.11 -4.11
C VAL A 144 -2.37 10.66 -5.47
N LEU A 145 -3.12 10.85 -6.56
CA LEU A 145 -2.71 10.49 -7.92
C LEU A 145 -1.53 11.33 -8.42
N ASP A 146 -1.51 12.63 -8.14
CA ASP A 146 -0.43 13.54 -8.54
C ASP A 146 0.88 13.18 -7.80
N ASN A 147 0.81 12.92 -6.50
CA ASN A 147 1.94 12.48 -5.68
C ASN A 147 2.47 11.11 -6.15
N ALA A 148 1.56 10.16 -6.44
CA ALA A 148 1.93 8.86 -6.97
C ALA A 148 2.63 8.97 -8.35
N SER A 149 2.08 9.77 -9.27
CA SER A 149 2.68 10.02 -10.59
C SER A 149 4.06 10.66 -10.47
N THR A 150 4.21 11.66 -9.61
CA THR A 150 5.50 12.34 -9.34
C THR A 150 6.52 11.33 -8.80
N THR A 151 6.13 10.53 -7.82
CA THR A 151 6.98 9.49 -7.22
C THR A 151 7.46 8.47 -8.25
N LEU A 152 6.58 8.00 -9.13
CA LEU A 152 6.97 7.10 -10.21
C LEU A 152 7.98 7.75 -11.17
N ARG A 153 7.77 9.02 -11.55
CA ARG A 153 8.66 9.76 -12.46
C ARG A 153 10.05 9.99 -11.90
N THR A 154 10.21 9.96 -10.57
CA THR A 154 11.52 10.03 -9.90
C THR A 154 12.20 8.67 -9.75
N GLY A 155 11.60 7.59 -10.31
CA GLY A 155 12.19 6.26 -10.36
C GLY A 155 11.72 5.27 -9.27
N PHE A 156 10.82 5.69 -8.37
CA PHE A 156 10.24 4.78 -7.38
C PHE A 156 9.06 4.03 -7.99
N THR A 157 9.23 2.74 -8.23
CA THR A 157 8.24 1.87 -8.88
C THR A 157 7.38 1.09 -7.90
N THR A 158 7.73 1.11 -6.62
CA THR A 158 6.98 0.47 -5.54
C THR A 158 7.08 1.34 -4.28
N VAL A 159 5.96 1.48 -3.57
CA VAL A 159 5.91 2.26 -2.33
C VAL A 159 5.13 1.53 -1.24
N ARG A 160 5.49 1.80 0.02
CA ARG A 160 4.67 1.53 1.20
C ARG A 160 4.04 2.85 1.66
N HIS A 161 2.73 2.95 1.53
CA HIS A 161 1.93 4.05 2.06
C HIS A 161 1.56 3.71 3.50
N VAL A 162 2.27 4.32 4.45
CA VAL A 162 2.30 3.88 5.85
C VAL A 162 1.22 4.52 6.72
N GLY A 163 0.05 4.72 6.17
CA GLY A 163 -1.14 5.25 6.84
C GLY A 163 -1.66 6.53 6.19
N ALA A 164 -2.94 6.79 6.37
CA ALA A 164 -3.64 7.93 5.82
C ALA A 164 -4.75 8.40 6.76
N TRP A 165 -5.06 9.69 6.74
CA TRP A 165 -6.31 10.21 7.29
C TRP A 165 -7.50 9.90 6.38
N PHE A 166 -7.26 9.79 5.06
CA PHE A 166 -8.28 9.49 4.04
C PHE A 166 -7.91 8.20 3.27
N PRO A 167 -8.00 7.03 3.91
CA PRO A 167 -7.54 5.77 3.32
C PRO A 167 -8.30 5.39 2.05
N ASP A 168 -9.57 5.78 1.91
CA ASP A 168 -10.40 5.47 0.74
C ASP A 168 -9.83 6.09 -0.55
N ALA A 169 -9.28 7.31 -0.49
CA ALA A 169 -8.60 7.95 -1.62
C ALA A 169 -7.36 7.14 -2.05
N VAL A 170 -6.60 6.58 -1.10
CA VAL A 170 -5.42 5.75 -1.39
C VAL A 170 -5.82 4.41 -1.99
N TYR A 171 -6.88 3.76 -1.46
CA TYR A 171 -7.41 2.51 -2.04
C TYR A 171 -7.91 2.72 -3.47
N GLN A 172 -8.63 3.81 -3.72
CA GLN A 172 -9.13 4.15 -5.05
C GLN A 172 -7.98 4.47 -6.02
N ALA A 173 -6.99 5.26 -5.61
CA ALA A 173 -5.82 5.57 -6.43
C ALA A 173 -5.04 4.29 -6.79
N ARG A 174 -4.78 3.41 -5.83
CA ARG A 174 -4.16 2.09 -6.07
C ARG A 174 -4.94 1.31 -7.13
N SER A 175 -6.25 1.22 -6.99
CA SER A 175 -7.11 0.51 -7.95
C SER A 175 -7.04 1.11 -9.36
N LEU A 176 -7.03 2.44 -9.49
CA LEU A 176 -6.89 3.11 -10.79
C LEU A 176 -5.53 2.84 -11.44
N ILE A 177 -4.45 2.83 -10.63
CA ILE A 177 -3.10 2.53 -11.11
C ILE A 177 -2.99 1.06 -11.55
N GLU A 178 -3.50 0.11 -10.76
CA GLU A 178 -3.52 -1.32 -11.10
C GLU A 178 -4.30 -1.61 -12.37
N GLN A 179 -5.37 -0.85 -12.63
CA GLN A 179 -6.16 -0.93 -13.87
C GLN A 179 -5.54 -0.16 -15.04
N SER A 180 -4.34 0.42 -14.88
CA SER A 180 -3.69 1.27 -15.89
C SER A 180 -4.52 2.49 -16.32
N LYS A 181 -5.42 2.97 -15.45
CA LYS A 181 -6.23 4.18 -15.66
C LYS A 181 -5.56 5.44 -15.11
N ALA A 182 -4.56 5.26 -14.27
CA ALA A 182 -3.72 6.33 -13.74
C ALA A 182 -2.25 5.91 -13.72
N LEU A 183 -1.35 6.89 -13.72
CA LEU A 183 0.10 6.67 -13.64
C LEU A 183 0.55 6.71 -12.18
N GLY A 184 1.25 5.68 -11.72
CA GLY A 184 1.81 5.62 -10.38
C GLY A 184 2.58 4.33 -10.12
N PRO A 185 3.29 4.24 -8.98
CA PRO A 185 3.99 3.03 -8.55
C PRO A 185 3.00 1.95 -8.09
N ARG A 186 3.49 0.75 -7.85
CA ARG A 186 2.75 -0.24 -7.07
C ARG A 186 2.63 0.25 -5.63
N ILE A 187 1.40 0.38 -5.11
CA ILE A 187 1.12 0.89 -3.77
C ILE A 187 0.75 -0.27 -2.86
N GLN A 188 1.53 -0.46 -1.78
CA GLN A 188 1.08 -1.20 -0.61
C GLN A 188 0.64 -0.18 0.44
N THR A 189 -0.54 -0.31 1.01
CA THR A 189 -1.08 0.67 1.96
C THR A 189 -1.48 0.05 3.29
N ALA A 190 -1.22 0.78 4.37
CA ALA A 190 -1.65 0.41 5.72
C ALA A 190 -3.12 0.75 6.01
N GLY A 191 -3.77 1.51 5.12
CA GLY A 191 -5.09 2.07 5.41
C GLY A 191 -5.02 3.21 6.41
N PRO A 192 -5.97 3.31 7.38
CA PRO A 192 -5.96 4.39 8.36
C PRO A 192 -4.81 4.25 9.37
N TYR A 193 -4.43 5.37 9.99
CA TYR A 193 -3.60 5.34 11.19
C TYR A 193 -4.38 4.70 12.34
N LEU A 194 -3.85 3.65 12.97
CA LEU A 194 -4.40 3.11 14.21
C LEU A 194 -3.76 3.89 15.37
N THR A 195 -4.55 4.75 16.02
CA THR A 195 -4.06 5.72 17.01
C THR A 195 -5.10 5.96 18.11
N ILE A 196 -4.68 6.57 19.20
CA ILE A 196 -5.57 7.01 20.29
C ILE A 196 -6.23 8.37 19.93
N PRO A 197 -7.36 8.72 20.58
CA PRO A 197 -7.91 10.07 20.48
C PRO A 197 -6.87 11.13 20.90
N GLY A 198 -6.67 12.16 20.05
CA GLY A 198 -5.67 13.20 20.27
C GLY A 198 -4.22 12.75 20.07
N GLY A 199 -3.97 11.52 19.61
CA GLY A 199 -2.64 11.02 19.34
C GLY A 199 -2.08 11.48 17.97
N GLY A 200 -0.82 11.10 17.70
CA GLY A 200 -0.08 11.58 16.53
C GLY A 200 -0.69 11.21 15.16
N GLY A 201 -1.64 10.27 15.12
CA GLY A 201 -2.39 9.91 13.92
C GLY A 201 -3.81 10.48 13.85
N ASP A 202 -4.26 11.22 14.88
CA ASP A 202 -5.59 11.82 14.92
C ASP A 202 -5.60 13.21 14.28
N LEU A 203 -6.60 13.50 13.44
CA LEU A 203 -6.76 14.81 12.78
C LEU A 203 -7.45 15.84 13.70
N THR A 204 -7.01 15.92 14.95
CA THR A 204 -7.53 16.86 15.96
C THR A 204 -6.57 18.01 16.20
N PHE A 205 -6.36 18.85 15.17
CA PHE A 205 -5.52 20.01 15.26
C PHE A 205 -6.32 21.24 15.75
N PRO A 206 -5.69 22.19 16.49
CA PRO A 206 -6.36 23.39 17.00
C PRO A 206 -7.05 24.23 15.92
N GLU A 207 -6.55 24.17 14.68
CA GLU A 207 -7.08 24.90 13.54
C GLU A 207 -8.38 24.29 12.98
N ILE A 208 -8.73 23.08 13.36
CA ILE A 208 -9.92 22.37 12.88
C ILE A 208 -10.96 22.33 14.00
N PRO A 209 -12.10 23.04 13.87
CA PRO A 209 -13.19 22.90 14.81
C PRO A 209 -13.66 21.44 14.91
N PRO A 210 -13.98 20.92 16.10
CA PRO A 210 -14.35 19.52 16.29
C PRO A 210 -15.53 19.04 15.43
N ASP A 211 -16.48 19.94 15.13
CA ASP A 211 -17.63 19.69 14.26
C ASP A 211 -17.29 19.70 12.75
N GLN A 212 -16.08 20.06 12.39
CA GLN A 212 -15.56 20.07 11.01
C GLN A 212 -14.55 18.95 10.76
N ILE A 213 -14.21 18.14 11.76
CA ILE A 213 -13.33 16.97 11.58
C ILE A 213 -14.07 15.94 10.70
N PRO A 214 -13.52 15.57 9.52
CA PRO A 214 -14.16 14.59 8.65
C PRO A 214 -14.28 13.24 9.32
N THR A 215 -15.44 12.60 9.26
CA THR A 215 -15.67 11.27 9.85
C THR A 215 -14.79 10.21 9.22
N GLU A 216 -14.41 10.39 7.96
CA GLU A 216 -13.51 9.52 7.21
C GLU A 216 -12.11 9.46 7.82
N SER A 217 -11.67 10.55 8.47
CA SER A 217 -10.34 10.60 9.15
C SER A 217 -10.33 9.85 10.49
N GLN A 218 -11.50 9.46 11.00
CA GLN A 218 -11.66 8.84 12.33
C GLN A 218 -11.67 7.30 12.28
N GLN A 219 -11.47 6.69 11.12
CA GLN A 219 -11.61 5.24 10.92
C GLN A 219 -10.67 4.39 11.80
N GLY A 220 -9.50 4.91 12.15
CA GLY A 220 -8.49 4.19 12.95
C GLY A 220 -8.42 4.57 14.43
N ILE A 221 -9.30 5.50 14.89
CA ILE A 221 -9.27 5.98 16.27
C ILE A 221 -9.84 4.91 17.21
N ALA A 222 -9.11 4.60 18.30
CA ALA A 222 -9.50 3.63 19.30
C ALA A 222 -8.88 3.97 20.66
N SER A 223 -9.53 3.53 21.76
CA SER A 223 -9.11 3.83 23.15
C SER A 223 -8.86 2.57 23.97
N THR A 224 -9.22 1.40 23.47
CA THR A 224 -9.07 0.12 24.18
C THR A 224 -8.51 -0.96 23.24
N PRO A 225 -7.85 -2.00 23.79
CA PRO A 225 -7.36 -3.12 22.98
C PRO A 225 -8.45 -3.78 22.12
N SER A 226 -9.69 -3.86 22.60
CA SER A 226 -10.81 -4.42 21.82
C SER A 226 -11.16 -3.55 20.64
N GLU A 227 -11.25 -2.24 20.82
CA GLU A 227 -11.52 -1.29 19.76
C GLU A 227 -10.39 -1.28 18.72
N PHE A 228 -9.12 -1.34 19.16
CA PHE A 228 -7.99 -1.47 18.23
C PHE A 228 -8.07 -2.75 17.40
N ALA A 229 -8.49 -3.87 17.99
CA ALA A 229 -8.71 -5.11 17.24
C ALA A 229 -9.82 -4.93 16.18
N GLU A 230 -10.92 -4.28 16.51
CA GLU A 230 -12.02 -4.00 15.61
C GLU A 230 -11.59 -3.07 14.46
N ARG A 231 -10.82 -2.00 14.75
CA ARG A 231 -10.29 -1.08 13.73
C ARG A 231 -9.28 -1.77 12.82
N ALA A 232 -8.41 -2.60 13.38
CA ALA A 232 -7.44 -3.40 12.63
C ALA A 232 -8.12 -4.34 11.64
N GLU A 233 -9.16 -5.07 12.08
CA GLU A 233 -9.93 -5.96 11.21
C GLU A 233 -10.66 -5.17 10.11
N ALA A 234 -11.31 -4.06 10.47
CA ALA A 234 -11.99 -3.20 9.51
C ALA A 234 -11.03 -2.68 8.43
N ALA A 235 -9.83 -2.22 8.79
CA ALA A 235 -8.82 -1.76 7.85
C ALA A 235 -8.37 -2.87 6.88
N ILE A 236 -8.15 -4.10 7.38
CA ILE A 236 -7.80 -5.26 6.54
C ILE A 236 -8.93 -5.60 5.56
N LEU A 237 -10.17 -5.62 6.04
CA LEU A 237 -11.33 -5.93 5.20
C LEU A 237 -11.60 -4.85 4.15
N ALA A 238 -11.26 -3.59 4.45
CA ALA A 238 -11.30 -2.47 3.50
C ALA A 238 -10.19 -2.53 2.43
N GLY A 239 -9.15 -3.35 2.64
CA GLY A 239 -8.09 -3.58 1.65
C GLY A 239 -6.69 -3.17 2.08
N ALA A 240 -6.42 -2.98 3.37
CA ALA A 240 -5.06 -2.74 3.85
C ALA A 240 -4.15 -3.94 3.58
N ASP A 241 -2.94 -3.68 3.07
CA ASP A 241 -1.93 -4.71 2.79
C ASP A 241 -1.16 -5.09 4.06
N PHE A 242 -1.02 -4.16 4.97
CA PHE A 242 -0.42 -4.27 6.31
C PHE A 242 -1.09 -3.25 7.23
N LEU A 243 -0.73 -3.19 8.51
CA LEU A 243 -1.29 -2.22 9.46
C LEU A 243 -0.22 -1.26 9.99
N LYS A 244 -0.62 -0.03 10.32
CA LYS A 244 0.23 0.98 10.96
C LYS A 244 -0.38 1.42 12.27
N VAL A 245 0.37 1.25 13.37
CA VAL A 245 0.05 1.81 14.67
C VAL A 245 0.88 3.05 14.96
N ILE A 246 0.33 4.01 15.69
CA ILE A 246 1.05 5.20 16.17
C ILE A 246 1.34 4.99 17.65
N ALA A 247 2.54 4.48 17.93
CA ALA A 247 2.90 4.04 19.29
C ALA A 247 3.48 5.17 20.17
N SER A 248 4.02 6.21 19.58
CA SER A 248 4.48 7.45 20.27
C SER A 248 3.92 8.69 19.60
N GLY A 249 4.05 9.85 20.24
CA GLY A 249 3.75 11.12 19.62
C GLY A 249 4.54 11.35 18.32
N ALA A 250 4.03 12.20 17.45
CA ALA A 250 4.58 12.48 16.14
C ALA A 250 5.15 13.90 16.06
N VAL A 251 6.26 14.10 15.34
CA VAL A 251 6.97 15.37 15.22
C VAL A 251 6.09 16.47 14.63
N PHE A 252 5.25 16.13 13.67
CA PHE A 252 4.39 17.10 12.96
C PHE A 252 2.96 17.20 13.55
N SER A 253 2.64 16.50 14.64
CA SER A 253 1.32 16.54 15.25
C SER A 253 1.32 17.45 16.48
N ILE A 254 0.60 18.58 16.40
CA ILE A 254 0.48 19.54 17.49
C ILE A 254 -0.19 18.89 18.71
N GLY A 255 0.40 19.08 19.88
CA GLY A 255 -0.14 18.55 21.15
C GLY A 255 0.35 17.15 21.52
N THR A 256 1.16 16.53 20.68
CA THR A 256 1.81 15.23 20.97
C THR A 256 3.29 15.42 21.32
N ASP A 257 3.87 14.49 22.06
CA ASP A 257 5.30 14.47 22.41
C ASP A 257 5.96 13.23 21.77
N PRO A 258 6.86 13.40 20.80
CA PRO A 258 7.58 12.28 20.18
C PRO A 258 8.31 11.40 21.19
N GLY A 259 8.76 11.95 22.31
CA GLY A 259 9.41 11.24 23.41
C GLY A 259 8.46 10.44 24.31
N ALA A 260 7.14 10.59 24.15
CA ALA A 260 6.15 9.98 25.05
C ALA A 260 5.38 8.83 24.35
N PRO A 261 5.13 7.71 25.05
CA PRO A 261 4.23 6.67 24.58
C PRO A 261 2.79 7.18 24.44
N GLU A 262 2.08 6.73 23.39
CA GLU A 262 0.64 6.96 23.18
C GLU A 262 -0.16 5.68 23.33
N MET A 263 0.23 4.61 22.64
CA MET A 263 -0.42 3.31 22.78
C MET A 263 0.24 2.47 23.86
N THR A 264 -0.57 1.74 24.60
CA THR A 264 -0.07 0.70 25.52
C THR A 264 0.40 -0.52 24.72
N ARG A 265 1.26 -1.32 25.31
CA ARG A 265 1.65 -2.60 24.72
C ARG A 265 0.45 -3.51 24.43
N ALA A 266 -0.56 -3.53 25.30
CA ALA A 266 -1.77 -4.34 25.11
C ALA A 266 -2.58 -3.90 23.87
N ASP A 267 -2.63 -2.61 23.55
CA ASP A 267 -3.27 -2.09 22.36
C ASP A 267 -2.55 -2.59 21.10
N ILE A 268 -1.23 -2.51 21.09
CA ILE A 268 -0.41 -2.99 19.97
C ILE A 268 -0.51 -4.51 19.82
N GLU A 269 -0.49 -5.27 20.92
CA GLU A 269 -0.68 -6.74 20.91
C GLU A 269 -2.03 -7.14 20.31
N ALA A 270 -3.09 -6.37 20.57
CA ALA A 270 -4.41 -6.61 19.98
C ALA A 270 -4.40 -6.45 18.45
N VAL A 271 -3.77 -5.38 17.94
CA VAL A 271 -3.59 -5.15 16.49
C VAL A 271 -2.75 -6.28 15.86
N VAL A 272 -1.63 -6.62 16.48
CA VAL A 272 -0.73 -7.69 16.00
C VAL A 272 -1.43 -9.05 15.95
N ALA A 273 -2.29 -9.35 16.93
CA ALA A 273 -3.05 -10.59 16.96
C ALA A 273 -4.02 -10.70 15.78
N VAL A 274 -4.73 -9.61 15.46
CA VAL A 274 -5.61 -9.53 14.27
C VAL A 274 -4.80 -9.67 13.01
N ALA A 275 -3.74 -8.86 12.84
CA ALA A 275 -2.89 -8.91 11.65
C ALA A 275 -2.37 -10.34 11.38
N LYS A 276 -1.87 -11.04 12.40
CA LYS A 276 -1.43 -12.44 12.30
C LYS A 276 -2.54 -13.39 11.85
N ALA A 277 -3.77 -13.21 12.32
CA ALA A 277 -4.90 -14.05 11.93
C ALA A 277 -5.22 -13.92 10.43
N TYR A 278 -4.95 -12.76 9.83
CA TYR A 278 -5.12 -12.47 8.40
C TYR A 278 -3.83 -12.60 7.57
N GLY A 279 -2.71 -13.05 8.17
CA GLY A 279 -1.41 -13.15 7.49
C GLY A 279 -0.82 -11.80 7.08
N LYS A 280 -1.18 -10.73 7.79
CA LYS A 280 -0.72 -9.36 7.54
C LYS A 280 0.40 -8.97 8.51
N LYS A 281 1.21 -7.99 8.10
CA LYS A 281 2.28 -7.40 8.91
C LYS A 281 1.80 -6.15 9.64
N VAL A 282 2.54 -5.77 10.69
CA VAL A 282 2.31 -4.52 11.44
C VAL A 282 3.58 -3.71 11.48
N THR A 283 3.48 -2.42 11.21
CA THR A 283 4.54 -1.45 11.46
C THR A 283 4.11 -0.42 12.51
N ALA A 284 5.06 0.11 13.28
CA ALA A 284 4.79 1.08 14.32
C ALA A 284 5.54 2.39 14.07
N HIS A 285 4.82 3.52 14.14
CA HIS A 285 5.43 4.84 14.32
C HIS A 285 6.03 4.90 15.72
N VAL A 286 7.31 5.18 15.80
CA VAL A 286 8.06 5.17 17.06
C VAL A 286 9.14 6.23 17.02
N HIS A 287 9.13 7.12 18.03
CA HIS A 287 10.29 7.93 18.36
C HIS A 287 10.86 7.52 19.72
N SER A 288 10.01 7.38 20.76
CA SER A 288 10.45 7.09 22.12
C SER A 288 10.99 5.67 22.31
N ASP A 289 11.98 5.50 23.18
CA ASP A 289 12.54 4.19 23.50
C ASP A 289 11.51 3.24 24.11
N GLN A 290 10.68 3.72 25.05
CA GLN A 290 9.65 2.90 25.69
C GLN A 290 8.65 2.37 24.64
N SER A 291 8.18 3.21 23.72
CA SER A 291 7.24 2.78 22.67
C SER A 291 7.89 1.80 21.72
N GLY A 292 9.17 1.98 21.37
CA GLY A 292 9.94 1.05 20.56
C GLY A 292 10.04 -0.32 21.19
N ARG A 293 10.39 -0.36 22.48
CA ARG A 293 10.45 -1.59 23.25
C ARG A 293 9.11 -2.31 23.33
N ASP A 294 8.03 -1.58 23.62
CA ASP A 294 6.68 -2.15 23.72
C ASP A 294 6.19 -2.66 22.37
N ALA A 295 6.42 -1.93 21.27
CA ALA A 295 6.07 -2.36 19.94
C ALA A 295 6.82 -3.65 19.52
N ILE A 296 8.14 -3.72 19.78
CA ILE A 296 8.95 -4.92 19.51
C ILE A 296 8.45 -6.12 20.33
N LEU A 297 8.15 -5.92 21.61
CA LEU A 297 7.65 -6.98 22.49
C LEU A 297 6.24 -7.42 22.13
N ALA A 298 5.38 -6.52 21.65
CA ALA A 298 4.06 -6.82 21.11
C ALA A 298 4.13 -7.63 19.80
N GLY A 299 5.27 -7.60 19.10
CA GLY A 299 5.54 -8.42 17.93
C GLY A 299 5.22 -7.76 16.60
N VAL A 300 5.47 -6.45 16.47
CA VAL A 300 5.45 -5.75 15.18
C VAL A 300 6.58 -6.24 14.28
N ASP A 301 6.42 -6.08 12.97
CA ASP A 301 7.39 -6.52 11.97
C ASP A 301 8.42 -5.43 11.64
N SER A 302 8.06 -4.15 11.80
CA SER A 302 8.96 -3.02 11.56
C SER A 302 8.64 -1.80 12.43
N LEU A 303 9.64 -0.94 12.60
CA LEU A 303 9.54 0.38 13.22
C LEU A 303 9.83 1.45 12.19
N GLU A 304 9.04 2.51 12.20
CA GLU A 304 9.24 3.73 11.40
C GLU A 304 9.91 4.79 12.27
N HIS A 305 10.80 5.59 11.68
CA HIS A 305 11.59 6.67 12.31
C HIS A 305 12.62 6.18 13.33
N ALA A 306 12.21 5.62 14.44
CA ALA A 306 13.07 5.03 15.49
C ALA A 306 14.15 6.00 16.05
N SER A 307 13.82 7.31 16.16
CA SER A 307 14.81 8.39 16.30
C SER A 307 15.48 8.47 17.68
N LEU A 308 14.79 8.03 18.77
CA LEU A 308 15.26 8.20 20.15
C LEU A 308 15.46 6.84 20.85
N LEU A 309 15.71 5.78 20.09
CA LEU A 309 15.91 4.45 20.66
C LEU A 309 17.29 4.35 21.34
N GLU A 310 17.31 3.67 22.49
CA GLU A 310 18.55 3.29 23.15
C GLU A 310 19.16 2.02 22.52
N ASP A 311 20.47 1.84 22.64
CA ASP A 311 21.19 0.67 22.12
C ASP A 311 20.55 -0.65 22.56
N SER A 312 20.06 -0.72 23.82
CA SER A 312 19.41 -1.93 24.36
C SER A 312 18.12 -2.30 23.63
N THR A 313 17.39 -1.30 23.12
CA THR A 313 16.16 -1.50 22.32
C THR A 313 16.50 -1.84 20.88
N ILE A 314 17.55 -1.26 20.32
CA ILE A 314 18.09 -1.66 19.00
C ILE A 314 18.55 -3.11 19.03
N ASP A 315 19.27 -3.53 20.09
CA ASP A 315 19.67 -4.93 20.28
C ASP A 315 18.47 -5.87 20.40
N LEU A 316 17.39 -5.43 21.06
CA LEU A 316 16.15 -6.19 21.15
C LEU A 316 15.49 -6.37 19.78
N ALA A 317 15.44 -5.30 18.97
CA ALA A 317 14.92 -5.34 17.62
C ALA A 317 15.71 -6.32 16.75
N LEU A 318 17.04 -6.27 16.80
CA LEU A 318 17.93 -7.20 16.09
C LEU A 318 17.64 -8.66 16.49
N LYS A 319 17.55 -8.95 17.80
CA LYS A 319 17.24 -10.30 18.31
C LYS A 319 15.87 -10.81 17.90
N ARG A 320 14.91 -9.92 17.66
CA ARG A 320 13.53 -10.25 17.26
C ARG A 320 13.33 -10.22 15.75
N GLY A 321 14.33 -9.77 14.96
CA GLY A 321 14.23 -9.64 13.50
C GLY A 321 13.29 -8.54 13.06
N VAL A 322 13.13 -7.47 13.87
CA VAL A 322 12.31 -6.30 13.54
C VAL A 322 13.10 -5.37 12.63
N ALA A 323 12.52 -5.00 11.48
CA ALA A 323 13.15 -4.10 10.53
C ALA A 323 12.95 -2.63 10.93
N PHE A 324 13.86 -1.76 10.47
CA PHE A 324 13.72 -0.30 10.61
C PHE A 324 13.50 0.32 9.23
N SER A 325 12.56 1.26 9.15
CA SER A 325 12.34 2.15 8.01
C SER A 325 12.59 3.57 8.50
N MET A 326 13.80 4.05 8.27
CA MET A 326 14.28 5.35 8.79
C MET A 326 14.25 6.38 7.67
N ASP A 327 13.55 7.48 7.87
CA ASP A 327 13.43 8.60 6.94
C ASP A 327 14.56 9.62 7.15
N VAL A 328 15.80 9.15 6.96
CA VAL A 328 17.03 9.92 7.20
C VAL A 328 17.16 11.21 6.40
N TYR A 329 16.41 11.34 5.30
CA TYR A 329 16.43 12.53 4.44
C TYR A 329 15.49 13.64 4.93
N ASN A 330 14.47 13.31 5.73
CA ASN A 330 13.41 14.22 6.13
C ASN A 330 13.96 15.45 6.90
N GLY A 331 14.92 15.24 7.82
CA GLY A 331 15.55 16.33 8.56
C GLY A 331 16.24 17.36 7.65
N THR A 332 16.95 16.92 6.61
CA THR A 332 17.61 17.84 5.66
C THR A 332 16.59 18.64 4.85
N TYR A 333 15.47 18.03 4.47
CA TYR A 333 14.41 18.71 3.73
C TYR A 333 13.71 19.76 4.60
N THR A 334 13.33 19.43 5.82
CA THR A 334 12.69 20.35 6.76
C THR A 334 13.57 21.52 7.13
N ASP A 335 14.89 21.33 7.27
CA ASP A 335 15.85 22.42 7.52
C ASP A 335 15.96 23.42 6.35
N THR A 336 15.54 23.04 5.15
CA THR A 336 15.61 23.90 3.96
C THR A 336 14.34 24.68 3.66
N ILE A 337 13.19 24.21 4.14
CA ILE A 337 11.87 24.82 3.90
C ILE A 337 11.25 25.47 5.15
N GLY A 338 11.75 25.17 6.33
CA GLY A 338 11.35 25.77 7.64
C GLY A 338 12.21 26.95 7.95
#